data_8f1c7c52e0c419f67cd55c312abe0131
#
_entry.id   8f1c7c52e0c419f67cd55c312abe0131
#
_cell.length_a   1.000
_cell.length_b   1.000
_cell.length_c   1.000
_cell.angle_alpha   90.00
_cell.angle_beta   90.00
_cell.angle_gamma   90.00
#
_symmetry.space_group_name_H-M   'P 1'
#
loop_
_entity.id
_entity.type
_entity.pdbx_description
1 polymer ?
#
loop_
_entity_poly.entity_id
_entity_poly.type
_entity_poly.pdbx_seq_one_letter_code
_entity_poly.pdbx_strand_id
1 'polypeptide(L)'
;MASFIVEGGHQLHGSITPQGAKNEALQVLCAVLLTQETVVIDNLPNILDVNNLIDLLASMGVTVERLAKGKCAFTARNLDTAYLHSKDFLKKCNKLRGSVMLIGPLLARLGEVTYAKPGGDKIGRRRLDTHFQGMVNLGATFRYDQDLLAYRFNGKHLKGTYMLLDEASVTGTANIIMASVMAEGTTTIYNAACEPYLQQLCKLLNNMGAKISGVGSNLLTIEGVKELHGAQHKLLPDMIEVGSFIGMAAITGSELRICKVSYKDLGIIPDSFRRLGIRIDQDGDDIIIPAQEHYQIESFLDGSILTVSDAPWPGLTPDLLSVILVVATQARGSVLIHQKMFESRLFFVDKLIEMGAQIILCDPHRAVVIGHDHTRQLKHHTMTSPDIRAGIAMLIAAMSAEGTSRIDHIDQIDRGYEDIEHRLNAIGAHITREE
;
A
#
# COMPACT_ATOMS: atom_id res chain seq x y z
N MET A 1 0.10 6.98 24.26
CA MET A 1 0.07 6.99 22.77
C MET A 1 1.50 7.23 22.33
N ALA A 2 2.03 6.31 21.56
CA ALA A 2 3.43 6.39 21.16
C ALA A 2 3.68 7.58 20.20
N SER A 3 4.86 8.18 20.34
CA SER A 3 5.30 9.34 19.59
C SER A 3 6.73 9.15 19.09
N PHE A 4 7.08 9.76 17.96
CA PHE A 4 8.48 9.95 17.57
C PHE A 4 8.95 11.34 17.96
N ILE A 5 10.13 11.38 18.58
CA ILE A 5 10.94 12.60 18.74
C ILE A 5 12.03 12.52 17.68
N VAL A 6 12.04 13.47 16.77
CA VAL A 6 12.92 13.49 15.59
C VAL A 6 13.83 14.70 15.66
N GLU A 7 15.11 14.49 15.83
CA GLU A 7 16.13 15.50 15.70
C GLU A 7 16.51 15.61 14.21
N GLY A 8 16.16 16.73 13.59
CA GLY A 8 16.33 16.92 12.17
C GLY A 8 17.72 17.46 11.80
N GLY A 9 17.98 17.59 10.48
CA GLY A 9 19.24 18.11 9.95
C GLY A 9 20.39 17.09 9.86
N HIS A 10 20.14 15.82 10.14
CA HIS A 10 21.14 14.76 10.04
C HIS A 10 21.12 14.11 8.65
N GLN A 11 22.32 13.88 8.10
CA GLN A 11 22.48 13.15 6.84
C GLN A 11 22.44 11.63 7.07
N LEU A 12 21.80 10.92 6.14
CA LEU A 12 21.79 9.47 6.09
C LEU A 12 23.02 8.95 5.35
N HIS A 13 23.51 7.77 5.73
CA HIS A 13 24.70 7.17 5.16
C HIS A 13 24.56 5.65 4.98
N GLY A 14 25.26 5.10 3.98
CA GLY A 14 25.35 3.65 3.78
C GLY A 14 24.22 3.07 2.97
N SER A 15 23.60 1.99 3.44
CA SER A 15 22.60 1.28 2.65
C SER A 15 21.40 0.83 3.48
N ILE A 16 20.25 0.76 2.82
CA ILE A 16 18.99 0.28 3.41
C ILE A 16 18.30 -0.69 2.45
N THR A 17 17.67 -1.72 3.00
CA THR A 17 16.89 -2.69 2.22
C THR A 17 15.40 -2.49 2.53
N PRO A 18 14.53 -2.36 1.52
CA PRO A 18 13.11 -2.24 1.73
C PRO A 18 12.52 -3.52 2.34
N GLN A 19 11.48 -3.35 3.14
CA GLN A 19 10.67 -4.45 3.64
C GLN A 19 9.86 -5.11 2.51
N GLY A 20 9.20 -6.23 2.80
CA GLY A 20 8.22 -6.84 1.89
C GLY A 20 6.99 -5.95 1.69
N ALA A 21 6.42 -6.00 0.47
CA ALA A 21 5.32 -5.14 0.07
C ALA A 21 4.05 -5.39 0.90
N LYS A 22 3.62 -4.38 1.69
CA LYS A 22 2.41 -4.43 2.50
C LYS A 22 1.18 -4.80 1.68
N ASN A 23 0.98 -4.11 0.55
CA ASN A 23 -0.22 -4.27 -0.27
C ASN A 23 -0.29 -5.65 -0.94
N GLU A 24 0.85 -6.27 -1.23
CA GLU A 24 0.95 -7.65 -1.68
C GLU A 24 0.65 -8.63 -0.53
N ALA A 25 1.27 -8.43 0.64
CA ALA A 25 1.08 -9.27 1.82
C ALA A 25 -0.40 -9.44 2.15
N LEU A 26 -1.16 -8.33 2.18
CA LEU A 26 -2.59 -8.37 2.49
C LEU A 26 -3.42 -9.16 1.46
N GLN A 27 -3.00 -9.17 0.19
CA GLN A 27 -3.68 -9.93 -0.87
C GLN A 27 -3.35 -11.43 -0.79
N VAL A 28 -2.06 -11.78 -0.74
CA VAL A 28 -1.62 -13.17 -0.75
C VAL A 28 -2.02 -13.90 0.54
N LEU A 29 -2.08 -13.21 1.68
CA LEU A 29 -2.59 -13.77 2.92
C LEU A 29 -4.08 -14.12 2.85
N CYS A 30 -4.88 -13.36 2.10
CA CYS A 30 -6.27 -13.74 1.84
C CYS A 30 -6.36 -14.95 0.90
N ALA A 31 -5.46 -15.06 -0.09
CA ALA A 31 -5.43 -16.15 -1.05
C ALA A 31 -5.13 -17.53 -0.44
N VAL A 32 -4.46 -17.59 0.73
CA VAL A 32 -4.19 -18.87 1.43
C VAL A 32 -5.47 -19.64 1.78
N LEU A 33 -6.59 -18.93 1.89
CA LEU A 33 -7.91 -19.54 2.17
C LEU A 33 -8.46 -20.37 1.01
N LEU A 34 -7.92 -20.22 -0.20
CA LEU A 34 -8.41 -20.91 -1.40
C LEU A 34 -7.98 -22.38 -1.49
N THR A 35 -7.05 -22.83 -0.65
CA THR A 35 -6.59 -24.22 -0.63
C THR A 35 -6.60 -24.80 0.79
N GLN A 36 -6.64 -26.14 0.87
CA GLN A 36 -6.45 -26.89 2.13
C GLN A 36 -4.98 -27.25 2.37
N GLU A 37 -4.15 -27.09 1.35
CA GLU A 37 -2.73 -27.38 1.40
C GLU A 37 -1.95 -26.18 1.97
N THR A 38 -0.70 -26.43 2.33
CA THR A 38 0.15 -25.39 2.93
C THR A 38 0.66 -24.42 1.88
N VAL A 39 0.46 -23.13 2.13
CA VAL A 39 1.06 -22.03 1.37
C VAL A 39 2.14 -21.38 2.21
N VAL A 40 3.36 -21.29 1.68
CA VAL A 40 4.51 -20.66 2.35
C VAL A 40 4.73 -19.28 1.75
N ILE A 41 4.68 -18.26 2.60
CA ILE A 41 4.93 -16.86 2.21
C ILE A 41 6.23 -16.39 2.84
N ASP A 42 7.13 -15.86 2.03
CA ASP A 42 8.43 -15.31 2.42
C ASP A 42 8.46 -13.78 2.23
N ASN A 43 9.36 -13.10 2.93
CA ASN A 43 9.51 -11.64 2.94
C ASN A 43 8.27 -10.90 3.48
N LEU A 44 7.52 -11.51 4.41
CA LEU A 44 6.41 -10.86 5.11
C LEU A 44 6.95 -9.74 6.02
N PRO A 45 6.46 -8.50 5.87
CA PRO A 45 6.87 -7.41 6.76
C PRO A 45 6.21 -7.57 8.13
N ASN A 46 6.97 -7.29 9.19
CA ASN A 46 6.47 -7.29 10.56
C ASN A 46 5.81 -5.94 10.88
N ILE A 47 4.66 -5.66 10.29
CA ILE A 47 3.89 -4.43 10.46
C ILE A 47 2.50 -4.73 11.04
N LEU A 48 1.91 -3.75 11.68
CA LEU A 48 0.67 -3.93 12.43
C LEU A 48 -0.49 -4.46 11.57
N ASP A 49 -0.68 -3.94 10.35
CA ASP A 49 -1.77 -4.38 9.47
C ASP A 49 -1.60 -5.85 9.00
N VAL A 50 -0.36 -6.29 8.73
CA VAL A 50 -0.06 -7.68 8.33
C VAL A 50 -0.25 -8.63 9.52
N ASN A 51 0.26 -8.26 10.70
CA ASN A 51 0.09 -9.06 11.92
C ASN A 51 -1.40 -9.20 12.29
N ASN A 52 -2.17 -8.12 12.22
CA ASN A 52 -3.62 -8.16 12.45
C ASN A 52 -4.36 -9.11 11.50
N LEU A 53 -3.94 -9.18 10.22
CA LEU A 53 -4.52 -10.12 9.27
C LEU A 53 -4.10 -11.57 9.57
N ILE A 54 -2.85 -11.81 9.94
CA ILE A 54 -2.37 -13.14 10.35
C ILE A 54 -3.13 -13.62 11.60
N ASP A 55 -3.34 -12.77 12.59
CA ASP A 55 -4.10 -13.09 13.79
C ASP A 55 -5.59 -13.35 13.48
N LEU A 56 -6.15 -12.62 12.52
CA LEU A 56 -7.50 -12.86 12.03
C LEU A 56 -7.61 -14.24 11.36
N LEU A 57 -6.67 -14.58 10.47
CA LEU A 57 -6.61 -15.89 9.81
C LEU A 57 -6.46 -17.04 10.82
N ALA A 58 -5.58 -16.88 11.82
CA ALA A 58 -5.43 -17.86 12.89
C ALA A 58 -6.74 -18.05 13.67
N SER A 59 -7.45 -16.96 13.97
CA SER A 59 -8.77 -17.00 14.64
C SER A 59 -9.85 -17.70 13.79
N MET A 60 -9.69 -17.68 12.45
CA MET A 60 -10.57 -18.39 11.51
C MET A 60 -10.26 -19.89 11.39
N GLY A 61 -9.25 -20.42 12.11
CA GLY A 61 -8.84 -21.81 12.07
C GLY A 61 -7.70 -22.10 11.08
N VAL A 62 -7.04 -21.08 10.53
CA VAL A 62 -5.83 -21.27 9.74
C VAL A 62 -4.67 -21.60 10.68
N THR A 63 -3.99 -22.70 10.44
CA THR A 63 -2.72 -23.02 11.12
C THR A 63 -1.63 -22.11 10.58
N VAL A 64 -0.99 -21.35 11.46
CA VAL A 64 0.11 -20.43 11.14
C VAL A 64 1.38 -20.92 11.81
N GLU A 65 2.40 -21.22 11.02
CA GLU A 65 3.71 -21.66 11.49
C GLU A 65 4.79 -20.67 11.05
N ARG A 66 5.52 -20.10 12.01
CA ARG A 66 6.63 -19.18 11.73
C ARG A 66 7.90 -20.00 11.47
N LEU A 67 8.37 -20.00 10.21
CA LEU A 67 9.54 -20.78 9.78
C LEU A 67 10.85 -20.02 9.97
N ALA A 68 10.83 -18.69 9.76
CA ALA A 68 11.97 -17.79 9.94
C ALA A 68 11.47 -16.35 10.09
N LYS A 69 12.38 -15.38 10.28
CA LYS A 69 12.04 -13.95 10.23
C LYS A 69 11.44 -13.64 8.85
N GLY A 70 10.22 -13.08 8.82
CA GLY A 70 9.50 -12.75 7.59
C GLY A 70 9.04 -13.95 6.77
N LYS A 71 9.07 -15.19 7.30
CA LYS A 71 8.64 -16.37 6.57
C LYS A 71 7.68 -17.22 7.39
N CYS A 72 6.47 -17.42 6.86
CA CYS A 72 5.42 -18.20 7.52
C CYS A 72 4.79 -19.21 6.58
N ALA A 73 4.34 -20.32 7.13
CA ALA A 73 3.49 -21.32 6.47
C ALA A 73 2.06 -21.18 6.97
N PHE A 74 1.10 -21.26 6.06
CA PHE A 74 -0.33 -21.12 6.32
C PHE A 74 -1.05 -22.36 5.80
N THR A 75 -1.84 -23.01 6.66
CA THR A 75 -2.63 -24.19 6.28
C THR A 75 -4.10 -23.97 6.67
N ALA A 76 -4.94 -23.76 5.68
CA ALA A 76 -6.37 -23.43 5.87
C ALA A 76 -7.26 -24.69 5.69
N ARG A 77 -6.92 -25.81 6.34
CA ARG A 77 -7.63 -27.09 6.16
C ARG A 77 -9.02 -27.05 6.81
N ASN A 78 -9.09 -26.64 8.06
CA ASN A 78 -10.30 -26.69 8.88
C ASN A 78 -10.68 -25.27 9.32
N LEU A 79 -11.45 -24.56 8.49
CA LEU A 79 -11.96 -23.25 8.85
C LEU A 79 -13.10 -23.38 9.86
N ASP A 80 -13.06 -22.53 10.89
CA ASP A 80 -14.13 -22.42 11.90
C ASP A 80 -15.30 -21.58 11.33
N THR A 81 -16.24 -22.27 10.68
CA THR A 81 -17.42 -21.63 10.07
C THR A 81 -18.31 -20.94 11.11
N ALA A 82 -18.37 -21.42 12.35
CA ALA A 82 -19.13 -20.77 13.41
C ALA A 82 -18.49 -19.42 13.80
N TYR A 83 -17.15 -19.37 13.87
CA TYR A 83 -16.43 -18.14 14.14
C TYR A 83 -16.64 -17.08 13.05
N LEU A 84 -16.75 -17.47 11.77
CA LEU A 84 -16.98 -16.54 10.64
C LEU A 84 -18.32 -15.78 10.71
N HIS A 85 -19.25 -16.21 11.56
CA HIS A 85 -20.51 -15.52 11.83
C HIS A 85 -20.53 -14.80 13.18
N SER A 86 -19.41 -14.82 13.92
CA SER A 86 -19.31 -14.25 15.27
C SER A 86 -19.17 -12.72 15.24
N LYS A 87 -19.59 -12.07 16.34
CA LYS A 87 -19.36 -10.63 16.53
C LYS A 87 -17.86 -10.30 16.63
N ASP A 88 -17.03 -11.21 17.14
CA ASP A 88 -15.57 -11.01 17.23
C ASP A 88 -14.93 -10.96 15.85
N PHE A 89 -15.30 -11.90 14.96
CA PHE A 89 -14.85 -11.86 13.57
C PHE A 89 -15.19 -10.52 12.89
N LEU A 90 -16.45 -10.09 12.99
CA LEU A 90 -16.90 -8.83 12.41
C LEU A 90 -16.17 -7.61 12.99
N LYS A 91 -15.89 -7.61 14.30
CA LYS A 91 -15.12 -6.57 14.98
C LYS A 91 -13.67 -6.52 14.51
N LYS A 92 -13.02 -7.67 14.32
CA LYS A 92 -11.65 -7.75 13.77
C LYS A 92 -11.59 -7.30 12.32
N CYS A 93 -12.55 -7.73 11.48
CA CYS A 93 -12.67 -7.25 10.11
C CYS A 93 -12.82 -5.73 10.02
N ASN A 94 -13.61 -5.14 10.92
CA ASN A 94 -13.81 -3.68 10.96
C ASN A 94 -12.53 -2.89 11.25
N LYS A 95 -11.56 -3.47 11.96
CA LYS A 95 -10.29 -2.79 12.29
C LYS A 95 -9.32 -2.70 11.12
N LEU A 96 -9.44 -3.56 10.11
CA LEU A 96 -8.49 -3.71 9.02
C LEU A 96 -9.17 -3.56 7.66
N ARG A 97 -8.84 -2.52 6.89
CA ARG A 97 -9.42 -2.32 5.56
C ARG A 97 -9.16 -3.51 4.62
N GLY A 98 -7.95 -4.08 4.67
CA GLY A 98 -7.56 -5.23 3.85
C GLY A 98 -8.43 -6.47 4.04
N SER A 99 -9.13 -6.60 5.17
CA SER A 99 -10.03 -7.71 5.45
C SER A 99 -11.19 -7.84 4.44
N VAL A 100 -11.51 -6.79 3.67
CA VAL A 100 -12.51 -6.86 2.61
C VAL A 100 -12.16 -7.92 1.56
N MET A 101 -10.88 -8.20 1.36
CA MET A 101 -10.41 -9.20 0.40
C MET A 101 -10.64 -10.66 0.88
N LEU A 102 -11.15 -10.87 2.09
CA LEU A 102 -11.60 -12.19 2.56
C LEU A 102 -12.90 -12.63 1.91
N ILE A 103 -13.70 -11.69 1.36
CA ILE A 103 -15.02 -12.00 0.77
C ILE A 103 -14.85 -12.99 -0.40
N GLY A 104 -13.95 -12.69 -1.35
CA GLY A 104 -13.75 -13.54 -2.53
C GLY A 104 -13.36 -14.97 -2.21
N PRO A 105 -12.26 -15.21 -1.49
CA PRO A 105 -11.81 -16.57 -1.19
C PRO A 105 -12.77 -17.34 -0.26
N LEU A 106 -13.43 -16.69 0.70
CA LEU A 106 -14.43 -17.36 1.54
C LEU A 106 -15.68 -17.73 0.74
N LEU A 107 -16.13 -16.84 -0.15
CA LEU A 107 -17.28 -17.11 -1.01
C LEU A 107 -16.97 -18.24 -1.99
N ALA A 108 -15.79 -18.24 -2.62
CA ALA A 108 -15.35 -19.29 -3.53
C ALA A 108 -15.26 -20.66 -2.85
N ARG A 109 -14.77 -20.70 -1.60
CA ARG A 109 -14.53 -21.96 -0.89
C ARG A 109 -15.72 -22.46 -0.10
N LEU A 110 -16.49 -21.56 0.56
CA LEU A 110 -17.58 -21.93 1.49
C LEU A 110 -18.96 -21.67 0.90
N GLY A 111 -19.06 -20.86 -0.16
CA GLY A 111 -20.31 -20.47 -0.78
C GLY A 111 -21.10 -19.40 0.01
N GLU A 112 -20.62 -18.98 1.15
CA GLU A 112 -21.24 -17.93 1.95
C GLU A 112 -20.19 -17.15 2.77
N VAL A 113 -20.47 -15.88 3.06
CA VAL A 113 -19.66 -15.07 3.96
C VAL A 113 -20.49 -13.94 4.58
N THR A 114 -20.24 -13.67 5.86
CA THR A 114 -20.77 -12.50 6.56
C THR A 114 -19.63 -11.50 6.77
N TYR A 115 -19.84 -10.24 6.37
CA TYR A 115 -18.79 -9.25 6.37
C TYR A 115 -19.27 -7.88 6.88
N ALA A 116 -18.62 -7.33 7.89
CA ALA A 116 -18.91 -5.99 8.39
C ALA A 116 -18.26 -4.91 7.51
N LYS A 117 -18.82 -3.71 7.52
CA LYS A 117 -18.18 -2.57 6.84
C LYS A 117 -16.74 -2.36 7.39
N PRO A 118 -15.71 -2.36 6.53
CA PRO A 118 -14.33 -2.24 7.00
C PRO A 118 -14.03 -0.83 7.51
N GLY A 119 -13.15 -0.74 8.48
CA GLY A 119 -12.50 0.50 8.90
C GLY A 119 -11.35 0.91 7.99
N GLY A 120 -10.32 1.53 8.56
CA GLY A 120 -9.09 1.97 7.89
C GLY A 120 -8.95 3.50 7.85
N ASP A 121 -7.98 3.98 7.08
CA ASP A 121 -7.62 5.40 7.02
C ASP A 121 -8.78 6.28 6.56
N LYS A 122 -8.88 7.47 7.16
CA LYS A 122 -9.88 8.48 6.83
C LYS A 122 -9.37 9.40 5.70
N ILE A 123 -9.15 8.82 4.51
CA ILE A 123 -8.60 9.52 3.33
C ILE A 123 -9.66 9.90 2.30
N GLY A 124 -10.93 9.96 2.71
CA GLY A 124 -12.06 10.20 1.85
C GLY A 124 -12.98 8.98 1.69
N ARG A 125 -13.93 9.10 0.78
CA ARG A 125 -14.91 8.06 0.51
C ARG A 125 -14.26 6.87 -0.20
N ARG A 126 -14.34 5.68 0.42
CA ARG A 126 -13.77 4.45 -0.13
C ARG A 126 -14.91 3.44 -0.30
N ARG A 127 -15.50 3.46 -1.48
CA ARG A 127 -16.64 2.59 -1.83
C ARG A 127 -16.24 1.12 -1.84
N LEU A 128 -17.23 0.25 -1.71
CA LEU A 128 -17.10 -1.21 -1.83
C LEU A 128 -17.87 -1.74 -3.05
N ASP A 129 -18.42 -0.83 -3.85
CA ASP A 129 -19.32 -1.15 -4.96
C ASP A 129 -18.63 -2.12 -5.94
N THR A 130 -17.39 -1.86 -6.34
CA THR A 130 -16.63 -2.74 -7.24
C THR A 130 -16.49 -4.17 -6.69
N HIS A 131 -16.23 -4.31 -5.37
CA HIS A 131 -16.17 -5.63 -4.74
C HIS A 131 -17.53 -6.35 -4.83
N PHE A 132 -18.59 -5.66 -4.45
CA PHE A 132 -19.93 -6.27 -4.34
C PHE A 132 -20.49 -6.56 -5.73
N GLN A 133 -20.35 -5.62 -6.67
CA GLN A 133 -20.80 -5.82 -8.04
C GLN A 133 -20.05 -6.99 -8.71
N GLY A 134 -18.75 -7.11 -8.46
CA GLY A 134 -17.97 -8.26 -8.94
C GLY A 134 -18.52 -9.60 -8.45
N MET A 135 -18.86 -9.71 -7.15
CA MET A 135 -19.47 -10.93 -6.61
C MET A 135 -20.86 -11.19 -7.20
N VAL A 136 -21.68 -10.13 -7.37
CA VAL A 136 -23.01 -10.25 -8.01
C VAL A 136 -22.89 -10.69 -9.47
N ASN A 137 -21.95 -10.14 -10.22
CA ASN A 137 -21.71 -10.55 -11.60
C ASN A 137 -21.30 -12.02 -11.72
N LEU A 138 -20.60 -12.56 -10.73
CA LEU A 138 -20.28 -14.00 -10.64
C LEU A 138 -21.48 -14.85 -10.18
N GLY A 139 -22.65 -14.25 -9.93
CA GLY A 139 -23.87 -14.96 -9.54
C GLY A 139 -24.13 -15.03 -8.03
N ALA A 140 -23.33 -14.34 -7.21
CA ALA A 140 -23.62 -14.24 -5.80
C ALA A 140 -24.77 -13.26 -5.52
N THR A 141 -25.47 -13.48 -4.42
CA THR A 141 -26.46 -12.55 -3.87
C THR A 141 -25.95 -11.98 -2.57
N PHE A 142 -26.35 -10.77 -2.23
CA PHE A 142 -26.05 -10.22 -0.90
C PHE A 142 -27.25 -9.47 -0.34
N ARG A 143 -27.29 -9.40 1.00
CA ARG A 143 -28.25 -8.60 1.75
C ARG A 143 -27.57 -7.94 2.94
N TYR A 144 -28.04 -6.78 3.33
CA TYR A 144 -27.60 -6.13 4.56
C TYR A 144 -28.41 -6.67 5.75
N ASP A 145 -27.70 -7.13 6.78
CA ASP A 145 -28.27 -7.58 8.04
C ASP A 145 -28.17 -6.44 9.05
N GLN A 146 -29.33 -5.88 9.42
CA GLN A 146 -29.39 -4.72 10.32
C GLN A 146 -29.01 -5.07 11.77
N ASP A 147 -29.27 -6.30 12.21
CA ASP A 147 -28.96 -6.73 13.58
C ASP A 147 -27.43 -6.92 13.79
N LEU A 148 -26.76 -7.39 12.76
CA LEU A 148 -25.31 -7.59 12.77
C LEU A 148 -24.53 -6.39 12.23
N LEU A 149 -25.20 -5.40 11.62
CA LEU A 149 -24.57 -4.30 10.86
C LEU A 149 -23.56 -4.82 9.83
N ALA A 150 -23.92 -5.88 9.11
CA ALA A 150 -23.05 -6.63 8.23
C ALA A 150 -23.75 -7.01 6.91
N TYR A 151 -22.96 -7.28 5.89
CA TYR A 151 -23.41 -7.84 4.62
C TYR A 151 -23.31 -9.35 4.67
N ARG A 152 -24.36 -10.06 4.26
CA ARG A 152 -24.34 -11.51 4.06
C ARG A 152 -24.34 -11.80 2.57
N PHE A 153 -23.34 -12.51 2.11
CA PHE A 153 -23.22 -12.99 0.74
C PHE A 153 -23.54 -14.48 0.67
N ASN A 154 -24.20 -14.88 -0.42
CA ASN A 154 -24.40 -16.27 -0.79
C ASN A 154 -24.03 -16.45 -2.26
N GLY A 155 -23.15 -17.41 -2.55
CA GLY A 155 -22.59 -17.68 -3.87
C GLY A 155 -22.13 -19.12 -3.99
N LYS A 156 -22.97 -20.09 -3.63
CA LYS A 156 -22.67 -21.54 -3.69
C LYS A 156 -22.28 -22.03 -5.09
N HIS A 157 -22.68 -21.31 -6.14
CA HIS A 157 -22.42 -21.66 -7.54
C HIS A 157 -21.98 -20.41 -8.29
N LEU A 158 -20.73 -19.99 -8.07
CA LEU A 158 -20.14 -18.89 -8.83
C LEU A 158 -19.91 -19.32 -10.27
N LYS A 159 -20.27 -18.45 -11.21
CA LYS A 159 -20.11 -18.66 -12.66
C LYS A 159 -19.29 -17.57 -13.28
N GLY A 160 -18.35 -17.96 -14.13
CA GLY A 160 -17.56 -17.05 -14.92
C GLY A 160 -18.43 -16.19 -15.83
N THR A 161 -18.05 -14.93 -15.99
CA THR A 161 -18.74 -13.94 -16.80
C THR A 161 -17.78 -12.88 -17.29
N TYR A 162 -18.23 -12.11 -18.30
CA TYR A 162 -17.56 -10.86 -18.65
C TYR A 162 -18.01 -9.74 -17.73
N MET A 163 -17.05 -8.95 -17.23
CA MET A 163 -17.35 -7.74 -16.46
C MET A 163 -16.43 -6.60 -16.82
N LEU A 164 -17.00 -5.41 -16.95
CA LEU A 164 -16.28 -4.15 -17.01
C LEU A 164 -16.37 -3.48 -15.63
N LEU A 165 -15.23 -3.25 -14.99
CA LEU A 165 -15.21 -2.57 -13.70
C LEU A 165 -15.38 -1.06 -13.90
N ASP A 166 -16.17 -0.43 -13.04
CA ASP A 166 -16.40 1.02 -13.02
C ASP A 166 -15.15 1.81 -12.62
N GLU A 167 -14.27 1.19 -11.84
CA GLU A 167 -12.96 1.73 -11.47
C GLU A 167 -11.89 0.64 -11.47
N ALA A 168 -10.63 1.00 -11.74
CA ALA A 168 -9.48 0.10 -11.59
C ALA A 168 -9.11 -0.07 -10.10
N SER A 169 -10.04 -0.64 -9.33
CA SER A 169 -9.87 -0.86 -7.90
C SER A 169 -8.92 -2.02 -7.63
N VAL A 170 -7.80 -1.76 -6.95
CA VAL A 170 -6.81 -2.79 -6.60
C VAL A 170 -7.42 -3.90 -5.76
N THR A 171 -8.03 -3.54 -4.63
CA THR A 171 -8.61 -4.53 -3.71
C THR A 171 -9.88 -5.16 -4.28
N GLY A 172 -10.65 -4.42 -5.09
CA GLY A 172 -11.80 -4.95 -5.83
C GLY A 172 -11.37 -6.01 -6.84
N THR A 173 -10.37 -5.70 -7.67
CA THR A 173 -9.82 -6.64 -8.66
C THR A 173 -9.26 -7.89 -7.97
N ALA A 174 -8.45 -7.73 -6.91
CA ALA A 174 -7.89 -8.86 -6.16
C ALA A 174 -8.99 -9.78 -5.60
N ASN A 175 -10.03 -9.19 -5.03
CA ASN A 175 -11.15 -9.93 -4.46
C ASN A 175 -11.94 -10.71 -5.52
N ILE A 176 -12.20 -10.07 -6.67
CA ILE A 176 -12.87 -10.70 -7.81
C ILE A 176 -12.02 -11.84 -8.40
N ILE A 177 -10.71 -11.65 -8.58
CA ILE A 177 -9.79 -12.70 -9.02
C ILE A 177 -9.89 -13.90 -8.10
N MET A 178 -9.79 -13.70 -6.78
CA MET A 178 -9.85 -14.79 -5.79
C MET A 178 -11.20 -15.52 -5.77
N ALA A 179 -12.30 -14.85 -6.10
CA ALA A 179 -13.58 -15.52 -6.29
C ALA A 179 -13.67 -16.29 -7.62
N SER A 180 -13.09 -15.72 -8.68
CA SER A 180 -13.19 -16.23 -10.05
C SER A 180 -12.35 -17.49 -10.31
N VAL A 181 -11.24 -17.68 -9.61
CA VAL A 181 -10.34 -18.83 -9.85
C VAL A 181 -11.01 -20.19 -9.58
N MET A 182 -12.10 -20.22 -8.83
CA MET A 182 -12.90 -21.43 -8.57
C MET A 182 -14.32 -21.34 -9.13
N ALA A 183 -14.66 -20.27 -9.88
CA ALA A 183 -15.97 -20.14 -10.52
C ALA A 183 -16.08 -21.06 -11.75
N GLU A 184 -17.28 -21.59 -12.03
CA GLU A 184 -17.50 -22.43 -13.19
C GLU A 184 -17.38 -21.62 -14.50
N GLY A 185 -16.58 -22.07 -15.45
CA GLY A 185 -16.39 -21.45 -16.76
C GLY A 185 -15.27 -20.39 -16.76
N THR A 186 -15.41 -19.38 -17.61
CA THR A 186 -14.40 -18.35 -17.83
C THR A 186 -14.89 -16.97 -17.36
N THR A 187 -14.08 -16.29 -16.56
CA THR A 187 -14.30 -14.90 -16.16
C THR A 187 -13.35 -13.98 -16.96
N THR A 188 -13.90 -12.93 -17.54
CA THR A 188 -13.12 -11.86 -18.15
C THR A 188 -13.35 -10.58 -17.35
N ILE A 189 -12.27 -9.98 -16.84
CA ILE A 189 -12.31 -8.71 -16.10
C ILE A 189 -11.65 -7.65 -16.97
N TYR A 190 -12.40 -6.65 -17.39
CA TYR A 190 -11.90 -5.48 -18.11
C TYR A 190 -11.87 -4.27 -17.17
N ASN A 191 -10.92 -3.38 -17.36
CA ASN A 191 -10.56 -2.30 -16.43
C ASN A 191 -10.06 -2.82 -15.07
N ALA A 192 -9.41 -4.00 -15.08
CA ALA A 192 -8.74 -4.54 -13.91
C ALA A 192 -7.57 -3.64 -13.47
N ALA A 193 -7.33 -3.53 -12.18
CA ALA A 193 -6.08 -3.00 -11.67
C ALA A 193 -4.92 -3.92 -12.07
N CYS A 194 -3.73 -3.37 -12.29
CA CYS A 194 -2.57 -4.13 -12.76
C CYS A 194 -1.24 -3.77 -12.07
N GLU A 195 -1.30 -3.26 -10.86
CA GLU A 195 -0.15 -2.96 -10.02
C GLU A 195 0.74 -4.20 -9.81
N PRO A 196 2.06 -4.03 -9.60
CA PRO A 196 2.99 -5.14 -9.42
C PRO A 196 2.56 -6.14 -8.35
N TYR A 197 2.04 -5.67 -7.22
CA TYR A 197 1.57 -6.55 -6.14
C TYR A 197 0.31 -7.34 -6.52
N LEU A 198 -0.55 -6.83 -7.41
CA LEU A 198 -1.68 -7.59 -7.95
C LEU A 198 -1.20 -8.65 -8.96
N GLN A 199 -0.18 -8.31 -9.78
CA GLN A 199 0.46 -9.27 -10.66
C GLN A 199 1.07 -10.44 -9.87
N GLN A 200 1.64 -10.15 -8.67
CA GLN A 200 2.19 -11.19 -7.80
C GLN A 200 1.08 -12.08 -7.20
N LEU A 201 -0.07 -11.52 -6.85
CA LEU A 201 -1.25 -12.34 -6.48
C LEU A 201 -1.62 -13.32 -7.61
N CYS A 202 -1.71 -12.83 -8.85
CA CYS A 202 -1.99 -13.70 -10.00
C CYS A 202 -0.93 -14.80 -10.18
N LYS A 203 0.36 -14.46 -9.99
CA LYS A 203 1.45 -15.44 -10.07
C LYS A 203 1.35 -16.49 -8.97
N LEU A 204 1.08 -16.07 -7.72
CA LEU A 204 0.84 -17.02 -6.63
C LEU A 204 -0.32 -17.96 -6.98
N LEU A 205 -1.45 -17.43 -7.41
CA LEU A 205 -2.63 -18.23 -7.76
C LEU A 205 -2.34 -19.21 -8.92
N ASN A 206 -1.61 -18.77 -9.95
CA ASN A 206 -1.18 -19.65 -11.04
C ASN A 206 -0.24 -20.76 -10.54
N ASN A 207 0.66 -20.45 -9.60
CA ASN A 207 1.52 -21.45 -8.96
C ASN A 207 0.69 -22.43 -8.09
N MET A 208 -0.44 -22.00 -7.58
CA MET A 208 -1.40 -22.85 -6.87
C MET A 208 -2.29 -23.70 -7.82
N GLY A 209 -2.15 -23.52 -9.14
CA GLY A 209 -2.89 -24.27 -10.16
C GLY A 209 -4.04 -23.51 -10.81
N ALA A 210 -4.22 -22.22 -10.53
CA ALA A 210 -5.18 -21.38 -11.26
C ALA A 210 -4.74 -21.14 -12.71
N LYS A 211 -5.65 -20.66 -13.53
CA LYS A 211 -5.42 -20.37 -14.94
C LYS A 211 -5.79 -18.92 -15.24
N ILE A 212 -4.86 -18.01 -14.92
CA ILE A 212 -5.01 -16.58 -15.10
C ILE A 212 -4.07 -16.13 -16.21
N SER A 213 -4.60 -15.45 -17.23
CA SER A 213 -3.88 -14.82 -18.33
C SER A 213 -4.15 -13.33 -18.38
N GLY A 214 -3.33 -12.57 -19.17
CA GLY A 214 -3.42 -11.11 -19.24
C GLY A 214 -2.77 -10.39 -18.03
N VAL A 215 -2.01 -11.10 -17.19
CA VAL A 215 -1.35 -10.55 -16.01
C VAL A 215 -0.44 -9.37 -16.40
N GLY A 216 -0.60 -8.24 -15.71
CA GLY A 216 0.11 -7.00 -16.03
C GLY A 216 -0.63 -6.08 -17.01
N SER A 217 -1.81 -6.47 -17.47
CA SER A 217 -2.70 -5.63 -18.24
C SER A 217 -4.01 -5.37 -17.50
N ASN A 218 -4.82 -4.45 -18.03
CA ASN A 218 -6.15 -4.15 -17.51
C ASN A 218 -7.24 -5.11 -18.00
N LEU A 219 -6.86 -6.17 -18.72
CA LEU A 219 -7.76 -7.20 -19.23
C LEU A 219 -7.27 -8.57 -18.76
N LEU A 220 -7.96 -9.14 -17.80
CA LEU A 220 -7.65 -10.47 -17.24
C LEU A 220 -8.67 -11.49 -17.74
N THR A 221 -8.18 -12.68 -18.04
CA THR A 221 -9.02 -13.86 -18.33
C THR A 221 -8.66 -14.97 -17.33
N ILE A 222 -9.67 -15.53 -16.68
CA ILE A 222 -9.54 -16.52 -15.62
C ILE A 222 -10.43 -17.71 -15.99
N GLU A 223 -9.83 -18.88 -16.20
CA GLU A 223 -10.55 -20.13 -16.31
C GLU A 223 -10.65 -20.76 -14.92
N GLY A 224 -11.87 -20.98 -14.46
CA GLY A 224 -12.11 -21.56 -13.15
C GLY A 224 -11.60 -23.00 -13.04
N VAL A 225 -11.07 -23.35 -11.87
CA VAL A 225 -10.58 -24.69 -11.56
C VAL A 225 -11.33 -25.30 -10.37
N LYS A 226 -11.34 -26.63 -10.25
CA LYS A 226 -12.07 -27.31 -9.17
C LYS A 226 -11.36 -27.18 -7.82
N GLU A 227 -10.03 -27.14 -7.83
CA GLU A 227 -9.21 -27.09 -6.63
C GLU A 227 -7.91 -26.34 -6.90
N LEU A 228 -7.34 -25.79 -5.84
CA LEU A 228 -6.02 -25.15 -5.82
C LEU A 228 -5.12 -25.87 -4.82
N HIS A 229 -3.81 -25.87 -5.10
CA HIS A 229 -2.79 -26.60 -4.35
C HIS A 229 -1.95 -25.65 -3.47
N GLY A 230 -1.10 -26.23 -2.63
CA GLY A 230 -0.08 -25.50 -1.88
C GLY A 230 0.96 -24.88 -2.82
N ALA A 231 1.57 -23.78 -2.38
CA ALA A 231 2.62 -23.10 -3.13
C ALA A 231 3.60 -22.37 -2.21
N GLN A 232 4.73 -21.94 -2.78
CA GLN A 232 5.65 -21.02 -2.12
C GLN A 232 5.66 -19.70 -2.89
N HIS A 233 5.67 -18.60 -2.14
CA HIS A 233 5.69 -17.26 -2.71
C HIS A 233 6.60 -16.35 -1.89
N LYS A 234 7.36 -15.49 -2.57
CA LYS A 234 8.17 -14.46 -1.96
C LYS A 234 7.66 -13.10 -2.40
N LEU A 235 7.31 -12.26 -1.42
CA LEU A 235 6.84 -10.91 -1.68
C LEU A 235 7.92 -10.04 -2.34
N LEU A 236 7.49 -9.15 -3.22
CA LEU A 236 8.34 -8.07 -3.72
C LEU A 236 8.76 -7.13 -2.57
N PRO A 237 9.86 -6.39 -2.73
CA PRO A 237 10.13 -5.24 -1.88
C PRO A 237 9.03 -4.20 -2.02
N ASP A 238 8.73 -3.46 -0.95
CA ASP A 238 7.67 -2.45 -0.97
C ASP A 238 8.11 -1.22 -1.77
N MET A 239 7.55 -1.05 -2.95
CA MET A 239 7.86 0.08 -3.84
C MET A 239 7.51 1.44 -3.20
N ILE A 240 6.56 1.46 -2.25
CA ILE A 240 6.19 2.69 -1.53
C ILE A 240 7.27 3.05 -0.53
N GLU A 241 7.85 2.06 0.15
CA GLU A 241 8.98 2.28 1.03
C GLU A 241 10.23 2.70 0.24
N VAL A 242 10.47 2.11 -0.94
CA VAL A 242 11.53 2.55 -1.85
C VAL A 242 11.39 4.04 -2.19
N GLY A 243 10.18 4.47 -2.61
CA GLY A 243 9.90 5.88 -2.89
C GLY A 243 10.08 6.78 -1.66
N SER A 244 9.72 6.29 -0.48
CA SER A 244 9.93 7.02 0.78
C SER A 244 11.42 7.21 1.07
N PHE A 245 12.27 6.19 0.87
CA PHE A 245 13.72 6.29 1.05
C PHE A 245 14.39 7.21 0.01
N ILE A 246 13.91 7.20 -1.24
CA ILE A 246 14.36 8.19 -2.24
C ILE A 246 14.08 9.60 -1.72
N GLY A 247 12.88 9.84 -1.22
CA GLY A 247 12.48 11.14 -0.66
C GLY A 247 13.31 11.55 0.56
N MET A 248 13.57 10.61 1.49
CA MET A 248 14.41 10.85 2.67
C MET A 248 15.82 11.25 2.27
N ALA A 249 16.45 10.49 1.37
CA ALA A 249 17.82 10.78 0.90
C ALA A 249 17.89 12.16 0.23
N ALA A 250 16.94 12.47 -0.65
CA ALA A 250 16.92 13.73 -1.39
C ALA A 250 16.79 14.94 -0.46
N ILE A 251 15.80 14.94 0.42
CA ILE A 251 15.48 16.12 1.25
C ILE A 251 16.53 16.37 2.35
N THR A 252 17.24 15.33 2.79
CA THR A 252 18.33 15.43 3.77
C THR A 252 19.70 15.65 3.12
N GLY A 253 19.77 15.76 1.78
CA GLY A 253 21.03 15.93 1.05
C GLY A 253 22.00 14.76 1.21
N SER A 254 21.49 13.56 1.39
CA SER A 254 22.23 12.35 1.74
C SER A 254 22.63 11.54 0.52
N GLU A 255 23.75 10.81 0.62
CA GLU A 255 24.05 9.70 -0.28
C GLU A 255 23.52 8.40 0.33
N LEU A 256 22.64 7.73 -0.37
CA LEU A 256 22.00 6.50 0.13
C LEU A 256 21.91 5.44 -0.96
N ARG A 257 22.33 4.20 -0.64
CA ARG A 257 22.06 3.02 -1.46
C ARG A 257 20.80 2.34 -0.96
N ILE A 258 19.83 2.13 -1.83
CA ILE A 258 18.61 1.35 -1.54
C ILE A 258 18.74 0.01 -2.27
N CYS A 259 18.90 -1.07 -1.49
CA CYS A 259 19.26 -2.39 -2.02
C CYS A 259 18.04 -3.22 -2.39
N LYS A 260 18.18 -4.07 -3.42
CA LYS A 260 17.17 -5.10 -3.81
C LYS A 260 15.78 -4.51 -4.01
N VAL A 261 15.70 -3.43 -4.78
CA VAL A 261 14.44 -2.67 -4.97
C VAL A 261 13.47 -3.31 -5.95
N SER A 262 13.87 -4.38 -6.66
CA SER A 262 13.14 -4.91 -7.83
C SER A 262 12.85 -3.82 -8.87
N TYR A 263 13.91 -3.21 -9.39
CA TYR A 263 13.86 -1.99 -10.20
C TYR A 263 12.82 -2.04 -11.32
N LYS A 264 12.67 -3.19 -11.97
CA LYS A 264 11.67 -3.42 -13.05
C LYS A 264 10.21 -3.25 -12.60
N ASP A 265 9.94 -3.41 -11.30
CA ASP A 265 8.61 -3.34 -10.71
C ASP A 265 8.32 -1.95 -10.09
N LEU A 266 9.28 -1.00 -10.15
CA LEU A 266 9.08 0.37 -9.64
C LEU A 266 8.26 1.27 -10.58
N GLY A 267 8.14 0.90 -11.86
CA GLY A 267 7.39 1.66 -12.86
C GLY A 267 7.85 3.12 -12.94
N ILE A 268 6.91 4.04 -12.88
CA ILE A 268 7.14 5.50 -13.00
C ILE A 268 7.75 6.14 -11.74
N ILE A 269 7.92 5.40 -10.64
CA ILE A 269 8.36 5.99 -9.35
C ILE A 269 9.70 6.71 -9.49
N PRO A 270 10.79 6.11 -10.03
CA PRO A 270 12.06 6.81 -10.20
C PRO A 270 11.94 8.07 -11.06
N ASP A 271 11.18 8.00 -12.15
CA ASP A 271 11.03 9.13 -13.07
C ASP A 271 10.23 10.28 -12.44
N SER A 272 9.27 9.98 -11.58
CA SER A 272 8.54 11.00 -10.83
C SER A 272 9.45 11.82 -9.92
N PHE A 273 10.45 11.19 -9.29
CA PHE A 273 11.46 11.90 -8.51
C PHE A 273 12.51 12.61 -9.41
N ARG A 274 12.92 12.01 -10.53
CA ARG A 274 13.81 12.65 -11.50
C ARG A 274 13.25 13.95 -12.02
N ARG A 275 11.94 14.03 -12.23
CA ARG A 275 11.26 15.27 -12.62
C ARG A 275 11.30 16.38 -11.55
N LEU A 276 11.56 16.03 -10.30
CA LEU A 276 11.89 17.03 -9.24
C LEU A 276 13.37 17.42 -9.26
N GLY A 277 14.18 16.83 -10.16
CA GLY A 277 15.63 17.08 -10.24
C GLY A 277 16.49 16.12 -9.45
N ILE A 278 15.93 15.06 -8.88
CA ILE A 278 16.66 14.09 -8.05
C ILE A 278 17.36 13.08 -8.96
N ARG A 279 18.69 12.95 -8.78
CA ARG A 279 19.46 11.92 -9.47
C ARG A 279 19.24 10.57 -8.82
N ILE A 280 19.02 9.57 -9.67
CA ILE A 280 18.83 8.18 -9.26
C ILE A 280 19.65 7.33 -10.22
N ASP A 281 20.72 6.75 -9.71
CA ASP A 281 21.60 5.87 -10.46
C ASP A 281 21.20 4.42 -10.17
N GLN A 282 21.12 3.61 -11.22
CA GLN A 282 20.80 2.18 -11.10
C GLN A 282 22.10 1.36 -11.09
N ASP A 283 22.23 0.46 -10.12
CA ASP A 283 23.31 -0.51 -10.02
C ASP A 283 22.72 -1.92 -9.84
N GLY A 284 22.49 -2.61 -10.94
CA GLY A 284 21.80 -3.89 -10.95
C GLY A 284 20.35 -3.77 -10.46
N ASP A 285 20.04 -4.41 -9.33
CA ASP A 285 18.74 -4.34 -8.65
C ASP A 285 18.75 -3.34 -7.47
N ASP A 286 19.82 -2.60 -7.28
CA ASP A 286 19.94 -1.52 -6.32
C ASP A 286 19.77 -0.16 -7.02
N ILE A 287 19.42 0.86 -6.24
CA ILE A 287 19.49 2.26 -6.67
C ILE A 287 20.37 3.07 -5.70
N ILE A 288 21.06 4.06 -6.25
CA ILE A 288 21.90 4.98 -5.49
C ILE A 288 21.33 6.37 -5.68
N ILE A 289 21.05 7.03 -4.58
CA ILE A 289 20.67 8.44 -4.55
C ILE A 289 21.95 9.18 -4.14
N PRO A 290 22.62 9.91 -5.05
CA PRO A 290 23.81 10.68 -4.69
C PRO A 290 23.42 11.91 -3.87
N ALA A 291 24.30 12.37 -3.01
CA ALA A 291 24.12 13.63 -2.30
C ALA A 291 23.97 14.79 -3.29
N GLN A 292 22.96 15.62 -3.10
CA GLN A 292 22.71 16.81 -3.91
C GLN A 292 22.42 18.00 -2.98
N GLU A 293 23.16 19.09 -3.13
CA GLU A 293 22.88 20.36 -2.43
C GLU A 293 21.65 21.05 -3.03
N HIS A 294 21.45 20.87 -4.34
CA HIS A 294 20.35 21.47 -5.09
C HIS A 294 19.74 20.46 -6.05
N TYR A 295 18.43 20.47 -6.18
CA TYR A 295 17.71 19.75 -7.22
C TYR A 295 16.59 20.61 -7.78
N GLN A 296 16.47 20.67 -9.11
CA GLN A 296 15.60 21.59 -9.81
C GLN A 296 14.44 20.86 -10.46
N ILE A 297 13.23 21.33 -10.17
CA ILE A 297 11.99 20.86 -10.79
C ILE A 297 12.03 21.16 -12.30
N GLU A 298 11.71 20.15 -13.10
CA GLU A 298 11.54 20.30 -14.53
C GLU A 298 10.30 21.13 -14.88
N SER A 299 10.31 21.78 -16.02
CA SER A 299 9.11 22.36 -16.63
C SER A 299 8.59 21.44 -17.74
N PHE A 300 7.33 21.61 -18.12
CA PHE A 300 6.85 21.00 -19.37
C PHE A 300 7.59 21.59 -20.57
N LEU A 301 7.50 20.94 -21.74
CA LEU A 301 8.21 21.36 -22.97
C LEU A 301 7.85 22.78 -23.43
N ASP A 302 6.67 23.25 -23.09
CA ASP A 302 6.20 24.60 -23.36
C ASP A 302 6.62 25.64 -22.30
N GLY A 303 7.40 25.22 -21.30
CA GLY A 303 7.86 26.05 -20.17
C GLY A 303 6.83 26.21 -19.05
N SER A 304 5.66 25.58 -19.13
CA SER A 304 4.68 25.63 -18.06
C SER A 304 5.09 24.83 -16.83
N ILE A 305 4.46 25.16 -15.68
CA ILE A 305 4.75 24.54 -14.38
C ILE A 305 4.41 23.07 -14.41
N LEU A 306 5.35 22.24 -13.91
CA LEU A 306 5.17 20.80 -13.78
C LEU A 306 3.92 20.48 -12.94
N THR A 307 3.13 19.54 -13.42
CA THR A 307 2.06 18.91 -12.64
C THR A 307 2.42 17.45 -12.36
N VAL A 308 2.45 17.08 -11.08
CA VAL A 308 2.56 15.68 -10.64
C VAL A 308 1.19 15.24 -10.14
N SER A 309 0.64 14.19 -10.74
CA SER A 309 -0.66 13.66 -10.35
C SER A 309 -0.61 12.14 -10.18
N ASP A 310 -1.42 11.65 -9.22
CA ASP A 310 -1.65 10.21 -9.09
C ASP A 310 -2.60 9.69 -10.20
N ALA A 311 -2.45 8.42 -10.50
CA ALA A 311 -3.29 7.70 -11.46
C ALA A 311 -3.20 6.19 -11.20
N PRO A 312 -4.19 5.40 -11.66
CA PRO A 312 -4.06 3.94 -11.70
C PRO A 312 -2.77 3.51 -12.42
N TRP A 313 -2.19 2.41 -11.96
CA TRP A 313 -0.97 1.86 -12.56
C TRP A 313 -1.13 1.64 -14.09
N PRO A 314 -0.10 1.97 -14.93
CA PRO A 314 1.28 2.32 -14.54
C PRO A 314 1.51 3.80 -14.19
N GLY A 315 0.47 4.58 -13.92
CA GLY A 315 0.63 5.93 -13.40
C GLY A 315 1.19 5.96 -11.97
N LEU A 316 1.45 7.16 -11.47
CA LEU A 316 2.01 7.34 -10.13
C LEU A 316 1.00 6.92 -9.05
N THR A 317 1.43 6.03 -8.17
CA THR A 317 0.62 5.61 -7.04
C THR A 317 0.26 6.77 -6.10
N PRO A 318 -1.00 6.88 -5.66
CA PRO A 318 -1.43 7.92 -4.72
C PRO A 318 -0.70 7.86 -3.38
N ASP A 319 -0.12 6.71 -3.05
CA ASP A 319 0.58 6.48 -1.78
C ASP A 319 1.92 7.22 -1.67
N LEU A 320 2.53 7.66 -2.80
CA LEU A 320 3.77 8.43 -2.82
C LEU A 320 3.58 9.93 -3.04
N LEU A 321 2.36 10.38 -3.33
CA LEU A 321 2.13 11.78 -3.65
C LEU A 321 2.48 12.72 -2.47
N SER A 322 2.23 12.27 -1.23
CA SER A 322 2.60 13.01 -0.02
C SER A 322 4.12 13.12 0.16
N VAL A 323 4.87 12.07 -0.17
CA VAL A 323 6.34 12.08 -0.14
C VAL A 323 6.89 13.06 -1.18
N ILE A 324 6.40 12.97 -2.43
CA ILE A 324 6.78 13.88 -3.51
C ILE A 324 6.49 15.34 -3.15
N LEU A 325 5.34 15.61 -2.52
CA LEU A 325 4.99 16.95 -2.07
C LEU A 325 5.99 17.48 -1.04
N VAL A 326 6.35 16.69 -0.04
CA VAL A 326 7.34 17.08 0.98
C VAL A 326 8.71 17.33 0.35
N VAL A 327 9.17 16.45 -0.52
CA VAL A 327 10.47 16.61 -1.22
C VAL A 327 10.50 17.88 -2.06
N ALA A 328 9.38 18.20 -2.74
CA ALA A 328 9.26 19.40 -3.54
C ALA A 328 9.42 20.70 -2.72
N THR A 329 9.18 20.69 -1.40
CA THR A 329 9.35 21.87 -0.54
C THR A 329 10.81 22.38 -0.51
N GLN A 330 11.77 21.51 -0.76
CA GLN A 330 13.20 21.83 -0.77
C GLN A 330 13.81 21.86 -2.19
N ALA A 331 13.03 21.58 -3.23
CA ALA A 331 13.48 21.70 -4.61
C ALA A 331 13.57 23.17 -5.05
N ARG A 332 14.29 23.43 -6.13
CA ARG A 332 14.28 24.72 -6.82
C ARG A 332 13.15 24.75 -7.83
N GLY A 333 12.20 25.71 -7.71
CA GLY A 333 11.09 25.89 -8.63
C GLY A 333 9.74 25.61 -8.00
N SER A 334 8.73 25.44 -8.84
CA SER A 334 7.35 25.22 -8.39
C SER A 334 6.74 24.00 -9.08
N VAL A 335 5.85 23.31 -8.36
CA VAL A 335 5.11 22.15 -8.89
C VAL A 335 3.67 22.19 -8.41
N LEU A 336 2.75 21.82 -9.29
CA LEU A 336 1.36 21.54 -8.93
C LEU A 336 1.22 20.06 -8.57
N ILE A 337 0.86 19.77 -7.34
CA ILE A 337 0.49 18.43 -6.88
C ILE A 337 -1.01 18.27 -7.06
N HIS A 338 -1.43 17.25 -7.80
CA HIS A 338 -2.84 17.00 -8.09
C HIS A 338 -3.25 15.58 -7.67
N GLN A 339 -3.93 15.49 -6.53
CA GLN A 339 -4.51 14.27 -5.99
C GLN A 339 -5.84 13.97 -6.69
N LYS A 340 -5.89 12.96 -7.56
CA LYS A 340 -7.09 12.61 -8.34
C LYS A 340 -7.91 11.49 -7.71
N MET A 341 -7.25 10.54 -7.02
CA MET A 341 -7.87 9.29 -6.61
C MET A 341 -8.54 9.34 -5.24
N PHE A 342 -8.17 10.30 -4.37
CA PHE A 342 -8.72 10.40 -3.00
C PHE A 342 -9.02 11.86 -2.62
N GLU A 343 -10.01 12.06 -1.75
CA GLU A 343 -10.55 13.39 -1.44
C GLU A 343 -9.82 14.10 -0.28
N SER A 344 -9.07 13.40 0.56
CA SER A 344 -8.61 13.96 1.84
C SER A 344 -7.11 13.72 2.14
N ARG A 345 -6.30 13.41 1.12
CA ARG A 345 -4.89 13.12 1.35
C ARG A 345 -3.99 14.35 1.50
N LEU A 346 -4.46 15.53 1.15
CA LEU A 346 -3.67 16.78 1.23
C LEU A 346 -3.88 17.56 2.54
N PHE A 347 -4.72 17.10 3.46
CA PHE A 347 -4.99 17.83 4.72
C PHE A 347 -3.78 17.96 5.65
N PHE A 348 -2.76 17.09 5.52
CA PHE A 348 -1.53 17.22 6.30
C PHE A 348 -0.65 18.41 5.87
N VAL A 349 -0.94 19.02 4.73
CA VAL A 349 -0.21 20.17 4.17
C VAL A 349 -0.17 21.35 5.14
N ASP A 350 -1.22 21.55 5.93
CA ASP A 350 -1.25 22.61 6.95
C ASP A 350 -0.06 22.51 7.91
N LYS A 351 0.35 21.28 8.27
CA LYS A 351 1.51 21.06 9.14
C LYS A 351 2.83 21.43 8.47
N LEU A 352 2.96 21.21 7.18
CA LEU A 352 4.14 21.64 6.42
C LEU A 352 4.19 23.17 6.31
N ILE A 353 3.05 23.84 6.17
CA ILE A 353 2.98 25.31 6.17
C ILE A 353 3.40 25.85 7.53
N GLU A 354 2.94 25.24 8.63
CA GLU A 354 3.36 25.58 10.01
C GLU A 354 4.87 25.37 10.21
N MET A 355 5.48 24.38 9.54
CA MET A 355 6.93 24.16 9.49
C MET A 355 7.67 25.20 8.60
N GLY A 356 6.95 26.07 7.90
CA GLY A 356 7.51 27.12 7.05
C GLY A 356 7.58 26.82 5.56
N ALA A 357 6.98 25.69 5.09
CA ALA A 357 6.89 25.40 3.67
C ALA A 357 6.00 26.42 2.94
N GLN A 358 6.37 26.78 1.71
CA GLN A 358 5.56 27.66 0.86
C GLN A 358 4.64 26.79 -0.01
N ILE A 359 3.40 26.64 0.45
CA ILE A 359 2.39 25.82 -0.22
C ILE A 359 1.10 26.62 -0.31
N ILE A 360 0.49 26.61 -1.50
CA ILE A 360 -0.85 27.13 -1.73
C ILE A 360 -1.79 25.96 -1.91
N LEU A 361 -2.64 25.70 -0.91
CA LEU A 361 -3.70 24.72 -1.03
C LEU A 361 -4.84 25.30 -1.84
N CYS A 362 -4.97 24.91 -3.11
CA CYS A 362 -5.97 25.44 -4.02
C CYS A 362 -7.37 24.90 -3.71
N ASP A 363 -7.45 23.61 -3.41
CA ASP A 363 -8.66 22.87 -3.03
C ASP A 363 -8.25 21.53 -2.38
N PRO A 364 -9.21 20.65 -1.97
CA PRO A 364 -8.88 19.35 -1.37
C PRO A 364 -8.02 18.42 -2.23
N HIS A 365 -7.93 18.69 -3.53
CA HIS A 365 -7.24 17.85 -4.52
C HIS A 365 -5.95 18.45 -5.07
N ARG A 366 -5.73 19.77 -4.92
CA ARG A 366 -4.62 20.46 -5.57
C ARG A 366 -3.86 21.38 -4.63
N ALA A 367 -2.55 21.25 -4.66
CA ALA A 367 -1.64 22.14 -3.95
C ALA A 367 -0.47 22.58 -4.85
N VAL A 368 -0.15 23.86 -4.85
CA VAL A 368 1.06 24.38 -5.49
C VAL A 368 2.15 24.47 -4.43
N VAL A 369 3.25 23.79 -4.66
CA VAL A 369 4.45 23.84 -3.82
C VAL A 369 5.46 24.74 -4.47
N ILE A 370 5.98 25.71 -3.72
CA ILE A 370 7.10 26.60 -4.11
C ILE A 370 8.28 26.17 -3.27
N GLY A 371 9.25 25.52 -3.91
CA GLY A 371 10.40 24.96 -3.20
C GLY A 371 11.42 26.02 -2.79
N HIS A 372 12.14 25.73 -1.72
CA HIS A 372 13.10 26.67 -1.10
C HIS A 372 14.53 26.52 -1.59
N ASP A 373 14.82 25.56 -2.49
CA ASP A 373 16.18 25.31 -3.01
C ASP A 373 17.23 25.09 -1.88
N HIS A 374 16.84 24.42 -0.80
CA HIS A 374 17.64 24.26 0.43
C HIS A 374 18.17 25.57 1.06
N THR A 375 17.76 26.73 0.55
CA THR A 375 18.20 28.03 1.11
C THR A 375 17.48 28.39 2.41
N ARG A 376 16.34 27.75 2.66
CA ARG A 376 15.53 27.91 3.85
C ARG A 376 15.01 26.56 4.32
N GLN A 377 15.52 26.08 5.44
CA GLN A 377 15.10 24.81 6.02
C GLN A 377 13.70 24.89 6.63
N LEU A 378 13.00 23.75 6.67
CA LEU A 378 11.80 23.60 7.47
C LEU A 378 12.16 23.74 8.96
N LYS A 379 11.21 24.19 9.77
CA LYS A 379 11.36 24.33 11.22
C LYS A 379 10.70 23.16 11.93
N HIS A 380 11.23 22.80 13.08
CA HIS A 380 10.62 21.78 13.93
C HIS A 380 9.17 22.14 14.31
N HIS A 381 8.36 21.10 14.47
CA HIS A 381 6.96 21.26 14.84
C HIS A 381 6.42 20.03 15.60
N THR A 382 5.33 20.22 16.36
CA THR A 382 4.57 19.12 16.95
C THR A 382 3.42 18.75 16.02
N MET A 383 3.38 17.51 15.55
CA MET A 383 2.44 17.02 14.55
C MET A 383 1.71 15.76 15.06
N THR A 384 0.57 15.47 14.46
CA THR A 384 -0.16 14.21 14.72
C THR A 384 -0.34 13.47 13.41
N SER A 385 0.07 12.20 13.36
CA SER A 385 -0.07 11.37 12.17
C SER A 385 -1.54 11.00 11.94
N PRO A 386 -2.19 11.47 10.86
CA PRO A 386 -3.59 11.17 10.59
C PRO A 386 -3.77 9.80 9.91
N ASP A 387 -2.78 9.34 9.17
CA ASP A 387 -2.75 8.07 8.43
C ASP A 387 -1.30 7.65 8.12
N ILE A 388 -1.11 6.47 7.55
CA ILE A 388 0.19 5.88 7.24
C ILE A 388 1.03 6.80 6.34
N ARG A 389 0.44 7.37 5.29
CA ARG A 389 1.16 8.07 4.21
C ARG A 389 1.47 9.51 4.56
N ALA A 390 0.55 10.20 5.23
CA ALA A 390 0.83 11.51 5.82
C ALA A 390 1.85 11.38 6.96
N GLY A 391 1.76 10.32 7.77
CA GLY A 391 2.70 10.06 8.87
C GLY A 391 4.14 9.93 8.38
N ILE A 392 4.41 9.12 7.36
CA ILE A 392 5.76 8.99 6.80
C ILE A 392 6.22 10.30 6.13
N ALA A 393 5.32 11.04 5.46
CA ALA A 393 5.65 12.32 4.88
C ALA A 393 6.04 13.36 5.95
N MET A 394 5.35 13.36 7.09
CA MET A 394 5.70 14.20 8.26
C MET A 394 7.05 13.78 8.87
N LEU A 395 7.35 12.47 8.92
CA LEU A 395 8.66 11.98 9.38
C LEU A 395 9.78 12.47 8.45
N ILE A 396 9.58 12.40 7.14
CA ILE A 396 10.54 12.90 6.13
C ILE A 396 10.76 14.41 6.31
N ALA A 397 9.68 15.18 6.51
CA ALA A 397 9.77 16.62 6.76
C ALA A 397 10.53 16.92 8.07
N ALA A 398 10.23 16.19 9.15
CA ALA A 398 10.90 16.35 10.45
C ALA A 398 12.39 16.01 10.38
N MET A 399 12.81 14.99 9.61
CA MET A 399 14.22 14.64 9.44
C MET A 399 15.02 15.74 8.73
N SER A 400 14.39 16.54 7.88
CA SER A 400 15.04 17.65 7.17
C SER A 400 14.93 18.99 7.91
N ALA A 401 14.13 19.07 8.96
CA ALA A 401 13.84 20.32 9.66
C ALA A 401 14.98 20.74 10.59
N GLU A 402 15.08 22.02 10.87
CA GLU A 402 15.95 22.55 11.92
C GLU A 402 15.31 22.32 13.30
N GLY A 403 16.05 21.70 14.24
CA GLY A 403 15.61 21.44 15.60
C GLY A 403 14.90 20.09 15.78
N THR A 404 14.14 19.94 16.87
CA THR A 404 13.54 18.68 17.27
C THR A 404 12.01 18.70 17.10
N SER A 405 11.49 17.85 16.24
CA SER A 405 10.06 17.68 15.99
C SER A 405 9.47 16.54 16.83
N ARG A 406 8.17 16.64 17.16
CA ARG A 406 7.38 15.57 17.77
C ARG A 406 6.28 15.12 16.82
N ILE A 407 6.14 13.80 16.64
CA ILE A 407 5.07 13.20 15.84
C ILE A 407 4.29 12.25 16.73
N ASP A 408 3.05 12.62 17.04
CA ASP A 408 2.14 11.79 17.83
C ASP A 408 1.37 10.80 16.95
N HIS A 409 0.76 9.76 17.54
CA HIS A 409 -0.01 8.72 16.85
C HIS A 409 0.81 7.93 15.81
N ILE A 410 2.04 7.58 16.14
CA ILE A 410 2.94 6.82 15.26
C ILE A 410 2.50 5.38 15.03
N ASP A 411 1.53 4.87 15.78
CA ASP A 411 0.83 3.63 15.48
C ASP A 411 0.27 3.61 14.04
N GLN A 412 -0.04 4.77 13.46
CA GLN A 412 -0.40 4.87 12.05
C GLN A 412 0.80 4.56 11.13
N ILE A 413 2.01 4.97 11.49
CA ILE A 413 3.23 4.65 10.72
C ILE A 413 3.54 3.16 10.86
N ASP A 414 3.45 2.59 12.06
CA ASP A 414 3.69 1.17 12.36
C ASP A 414 2.77 0.21 11.59
N ARG A 415 1.64 0.70 11.11
CA ARG A 415 0.75 -0.07 10.23
C ARG A 415 1.36 -0.35 8.86
N GLY A 416 2.35 0.41 8.44
CA GLY A 416 2.90 0.35 7.09
C GLY A 416 4.41 0.26 6.97
N TYR A 417 5.16 0.54 8.05
CA TYR A 417 6.62 0.57 8.04
C TYR A 417 7.17 -0.22 9.22
N GLU A 418 8.00 -1.24 8.93
CA GLU A 418 8.62 -2.14 9.92
C GLU A 418 9.77 -1.44 10.62
N ASP A 419 9.71 -1.29 11.96
CA ASP A 419 10.79 -0.79 12.82
C ASP A 419 11.52 0.42 12.21
N ILE A 420 10.76 1.37 11.65
CA ILE A 420 11.33 2.41 10.77
C ILE A 420 12.35 3.28 11.49
N GLU A 421 12.14 3.62 12.76
CA GLU A 421 13.06 4.41 13.56
C GLU A 421 14.40 3.69 13.78
N HIS A 422 14.38 2.40 14.07
CA HIS A 422 15.60 1.62 14.26
C HIS A 422 16.40 1.49 12.95
N ARG A 423 15.70 1.27 11.85
CA ARG A 423 16.33 1.12 10.52
C ARG A 423 16.91 2.43 10.03
N LEU A 424 16.24 3.57 10.26
CA LEU A 424 16.75 4.89 9.90
C LEU A 424 17.89 5.33 10.83
N ASN A 425 17.80 5.06 12.14
CA ASN A 425 18.88 5.35 13.08
C ASN A 425 20.17 4.58 12.74
N ALA A 426 20.05 3.34 12.25
CA ALA A 426 21.19 2.54 11.80
C ALA A 426 21.96 3.16 10.62
N ILE A 427 21.35 4.10 9.89
CA ILE A 427 21.95 4.80 8.76
C ILE A 427 22.16 6.31 9.02
N GLY A 428 22.01 6.77 10.26
CA GLY A 428 22.37 8.13 10.68
C GLY A 428 21.23 9.06 11.03
N ALA A 429 19.97 8.61 11.05
CA ALA A 429 18.87 9.40 11.59
C ALA A 429 18.92 9.43 13.13
N HIS A 430 18.25 10.41 13.74
CA HIS A 430 18.14 10.57 15.18
C HIS A 430 16.65 10.61 15.56
N ILE A 431 16.06 9.44 15.75
CA ILE A 431 14.64 9.26 16.07
C ILE A 431 14.51 8.47 17.37
N THR A 432 13.79 9.02 18.34
CA THR A 432 13.49 8.34 19.60
C THR A 432 11.98 8.05 19.68
N ARG A 433 11.63 6.82 20.06
CA ARG A 433 10.23 6.44 20.33
C ARG A 433 9.93 6.70 21.81
N GLU A 434 8.86 7.44 22.08
CA GLU A 434 8.26 7.62 23.41
C GLU A 434 6.91 6.90 23.44
N GLU A 435 6.62 6.15 24.52
CA GLU A 435 5.35 5.43 24.72
C GLU A 435 4.25 6.27 25.38
#